data_030e77682186d0e74b5fe390e5c6e7a6
#
_entry.id   030e77682186d0e74b5fe390e5c6e7a6
#
_cell.length_a   1.000
_cell.length_b   1.000
_cell.length_c   1.000
_cell.angle_alpha   90.00
_cell.angle_beta   90.00
_cell.angle_gamma   90.00
#
_symmetry.space_group_name_H-M   'P 1'
#
loop_
_entity.id
_entity.type
_entity.pdbx_description
1 polymer ?
#
loop_
_entity_poly.entity_id
_entity_poly.type
_entity_poly.pdbx_seq_one_letter_code
_entity_poly.pdbx_strand_id
1 'polypeptide(L)'
;NAQAEVLLQTSDVTSALDTIKAALPKTVTGINNDSSRVQMAVAWDMTKVEAINDFGSYSIPGTVSYKDKEENDKTATVSCELNVLPKSIVENGDFESGNTGWKVAGSEGVSIVWNDTPLRGTGAMHYWSQNAMNFTLTQNVTAEEAGIYRASLQAQGADGEPNTIDVAIKNTRTQITKNATVTVDGWANWKKAIAEGLEVQAGDTIVITITVKAGADGWGSIDDVFLYKTGEYN
;
A
#
# COMPACT_ATOMS: atom_id res chain seq x y z
N ASN A 1 22.68 -5.65 -1.57
CA ASN A 1 21.74 -5.78 -2.70
C ASN A 1 20.85 -4.55 -2.70
N ALA A 2 20.81 -3.80 -3.80
CA ALA A 2 19.81 -2.76 -3.99
C ALA A 2 18.46 -3.46 -4.23
N GLN A 3 17.45 -3.07 -3.49
CA GLN A 3 16.09 -3.57 -3.63
C GLN A 3 15.19 -2.39 -4.01
N ALA A 4 14.41 -2.55 -5.05
CA ALA A 4 13.38 -1.61 -5.45
C ALA A 4 12.01 -2.26 -5.24
N GLU A 5 11.00 -1.44 -4.96
CA GLU A 5 9.62 -1.89 -4.87
C GLU A 5 8.77 -1.10 -5.86
N VAL A 6 7.88 -1.81 -6.57
CA VAL A 6 6.89 -1.23 -7.48
C VAL A 6 5.53 -1.82 -7.12
N LEU A 7 4.53 -0.96 -6.98
CA LEU A 7 3.13 -1.35 -6.84
C LEU A 7 2.36 -0.83 -8.04
N LEU A 8 1.66 -1.72 -8.72
CA LEU A 8 0.82 -1.40 -9.88
C LEU A 8 -0.58 -1.96 -9.68
N GLN A 9 -1.59 -1.16 -9.96
CA GLN A 9 -2.98 -1.60 -10.02
C GLN A 9 -3.47 -1.62 -11.47
N THR A 10 -4.13 -2.70 -11.85
CA THR A 10 -4.71 -2.85 -13.20
C THR A 10 -6.00 -3.65 -13.15
N SER A 11 -6.87 -3.44 -14.13
CA SER A 11 -8.07 -4.26 -14.31
C SER A 11 -7.78 -5.58 -15.02
N ASP A 12 -6.68 -5.64 -15.80
CA ASP A 12 -6.26 -6.82 -16.55
C ASP A 12 -4.74 -6.83 -16.70
N VAL A 13 -4.11 -7.89 -16.22
CA VAL A 13 -2.66 -8.06 -16.22
C VAL A 13 -2.10 -8.17 -17.63
N THR A 14 -2.79 -8.90 -18.51
CA THR A 14 -2.30 -9.16 -19.86
C THR A 14 -2.24 -7.89 -20.70
N SER A 15 -3.26 -7.04 -20.61
CA SER A 15 -3.28 -5.74 -21.31
C SER A 15 -2.36 -4.71 -20.69
N ALA A 16 -1.95 -4.89 -19.43
CA ALA A 16 -1.08 -3.97 -18.70
C ALA A 16 0.41 -4.25 -18.86
N LEU A 17 0.82 -5.25 -19.64
CA LEU A 17 2.22 -5.71 -19.69
C LEU A 17 3.21 -4.59 -20.05
N ASP A 18 2.88 -3.72 -20.99
CA ASP A 18 3.73 -2.57 -21.34
C ASP A 18 3.80 -1.55 -20.21
N THR A 19 2.72 -1.34 -19.48
CA THR A 19 2.69 -0.49 -18.27
C THR A 19 3.55 -1.10 -17.16
N ILE A 20 3.47 -2.41 -16.97
CA ILE A 20 4.31 -3.16 -16.03
C ILE A 20 5.79 -2.98 -16.36
N LYS A 21 6.17 -3.14 -17.63
CA LYS A 21 7.55 -2.93 -18.11
C LYS A 21 8.02 -1.49 -17.85
N ALA A 22 7.16 -0.51 -18.12
CA ALA A 22 7.48 0.91 -17.94
C ALA A 22 7.60 1.33 -16.47
N ALA A 23 6.92 0.63 -15.55
CA ALA A 23 6.95 0.91 -14.12
C ALA A 23 8.27 0.48 -13.43
N LEU A 24 9.04 -0.43 -14.04
CA LEU A 24 10.31 -0.86 -13.47
C LEU A 24 11.32 0.31 -13.42
N PRO A 25 12.03 0.50 -12.30
CA PRO A 25 13.00 1.57 -12.15
C PRO A 25 14.09 1.49 -13.22
N LYS A 26 14.41 2.61 -13.85
CA LYS A 26 15.50 2.67 -14.86
C LYS A 26 16.88 2.63 -14.21
N THR A 27 16.97 3.04 -12.95
CA THR A 27 18.22 3.07 -12.19
C THR A 27 17.98 2.56 -10.77
N VAL A 28 19.06 2.10 -10.14
CA VAL A 28 19.13 1.82 -8.69
C VAL A 28 20.26 2.59 -8.05
N THR A 29 20.14 2.88 -6.77
CA THR A 29 21.17 3.57 -6.00
C THR A 29 22.23 2.58 -5.53
N GLY A 30 23.46 2.76 -5.97
CA GLY A 30 24.65 2.12 -5.40
C GLY A 30 25.29 3.01 -4.32
N ILE A 31 26.01 2.38 -3.40
CA ILE A 31 26.80 3.06 -2.38
C ILE A 31 28.26 2.70 -2.58
N ASN A 32 29.09 3.71 -2.81
CA ASN A 32 30.54 3.57 -2.92
C ASN A 32 31.20 3.37 -1.54
N ASN A 33 32.48 2.98 -1.54
CA ASN A 33 33.24 2.77 -0.30
C ASN A 33 33.43 4.05 0.52
N ASP A 34 33.32 5.23 -0.09
CA ASP A 34 33.36 6.53 0.57
C ASP A 34 31.97 7.01 1.05
N SER A 35 30.99 6.11 1.01
CA SER A 35 29.57 6.37 1.34
C SER A 35 28.86 7.30 0.37
N SER A 36 29.46 7.71 -0.72
CA SER A 36 28.78 8.44 -1.79
C SER A 36 27.76 7.56 -2.50
N ARG A 37 26.66 8.17 -2.97
CA ARG A 37 25.59 7.48 -3.69
C ARG A 37 25.73 7.72 -5.18
N VAL A 38 25.57 6.65 -5.97
CA VAL A 38 25.60 6.70 -7.43
C VAL A 38 24.37 6.04 -8.01
N GLN A 39 23.78 6.66 -9.04
CA GLN A 39 22.68 6.06 -9.79
C GLN A 39 23.24 5.17 -10.89
N MET A 40 22.87 3.91 -10.89
CA MET A 40 23.34 2.92 -11.87
C MET A 40 22.17 2.42 -12.70
N ALA A 41 22.33 2.41 -14.02
CA ALA A 41 21.35 1.83 -14.92
C ALA A 41 21.18 0.33 -14.67
N VAL A 42 19.94 -0.15 -14.71
CA VAL A 42 19.60 -1.56 -14.48
C VAL A 42 19.09 -2.18 -15.78
N ALA A 43 19.59 -3.37 -16.08
CA ALA A 43 19.01 -4.27 -17.07
C ALA A 43 18.17 -5.32 -16.34
N TRP A 44 16.83 -5.17 -16.37
CA TRP A 44 15.89 -6.12 -15.78
C TRP A 44 15.72 -7.35 -16.66
N ASP A 45 15.47 -8.52 -16.06
CA ASP A 45 15.12 -9.74 -16.77
C ASP A 45 13.69 -9.64 -17.33
N MET A 46 13.57 -9.16 -18.55
CA MET A 46 12.28 -8.99 -19.22
C MET A 46 11.55 -10.31 -19.47
N THR A 47 12.24 -11.46 -19.50
CA THR A 47 11.57 -12.76 -19.66
C THR A 47 10.71 -13.09 -18.44
N LYS A 48 11.13 -12.67 -17.23
CA LYS A 48 10.35 -12.78 -16.01
C LYS A 48 9.13 -11.86 -16.00
N VAL A 49 9.28 -10.65 -16.54
CA VAL A 49 8.19 -9.69 -16.67
C VAL A 49 7.14 -10.18 -17.67
N GLU A 50 7.58 -10.71 -18.82
CA GLU A 50 6.70 -11.22 -19.88
C GLU A 50 5.95 -12.49 -19.48
N ALA A 51 6.44 -13.21 -18.47
CA ALA A 51 5.75 -14.37 -17.91
C ALA A 51 4.64 -14.03 -16.91
N ILE A 52 4.47 -12.74 -16.55
CA ILE A 52 3.42 -12.31 -15.62
C ILE A 52 2.08 -12.34 -16.34
N ASN A 53 1.18 -13.18 -15.84
CA ASN A 53 -0.15 -13.40 -16.41
C ASN A 53 -1.27 -13.39 -15.37
N ASP A 54 -0.97 -13.09 -14.10
CA ASP A 54 -1.94 -13.03 -13.01
C ASP A 54 -1.57 -11.92 -12.02
N PHE A 55 -2.48 -11.59 -11.12
CA PHE A 55 -2.22 -10.70 -9.99
C PHE A 55 -1.32 -11.40 -8.97
N GLY A 56 -0.42 -10.64 -8.34
CA GLY A 56 0.49 -11.20 -7.35
C GLY A 56 1.75 -10.38 -7.12
N SER A 57 2.65 -10.94 -6.32
CA SER A 57 3.97 -10.37 -6.05
C SER A 57 5.03 -11.16 -6.80
N TYR A 58 5.90 -10.45 -7.51
CA TYR A 58 6.93 -11.01 -8.36
C TYR A 58 8.29 -10.41 -8.03
N SER A 59 9.29 -11.24 -7.84
CA SER A 59 10.68 -10.78 -7.72
C SER A 59 11.33 -10.76 -9.10
N ILE A 60 11.62 -9.56 -9.60
CA ILE A 60 12.23 -9.36 -10.92
C ILE A 60 13.75 -9.15 -10.73
N PRO A 61 14.60 -10.08 -11.18
CA PRO A 61 16.04 -9.89 -11.11
C PRO A 61 16.51 -8.89 -12.15
N GLY A 62 17.56 -8.16 -11.82
CA GLY A 62 18.23 -7.21 -12.70
C GLY A 62 19.73 -7.24 -12.53
N THR A 63 20.45 -6.69 -13.49
CA THR A 63 21.90 -6.58 -13.49
C THR A 63 22.31 -5.13 -13.66
N VAL A 64 23.24 -4.69 -12.82
CA VAL A 64 23.94 -3.41 -12.96
C VAL A 64 25.41 -3.66 -13.32
N SER A 65 25.95 -2.84 -14.21
CA SER A 65 27.37 -2.87 -14.59
C SER A 65 28.09 -1.67 -13.97
N TYR A 66 29.28 -1.87 -13.48
CA TYR A 66 30.10 -0.82 -12.87
C TYR A 66 31.60 -1.10 -13.09
N LYS A 67 32.42 -0.10 -12.84
CA LYS A 67 33.89 -0.25 -12.82
C LYS A 67 34.37 -0.38 -11.38
N ASP A 68 35.29 -1.30 -11.13
CA ASP A 68 36.02 -1.37 -9.86
C ASP A 68 37.13 -0.31 -9.79
N LYS A 69 37.90 -0.29 -8.70
CA LYS A 69 38.99 0.68 -8.48
C LYS A 69 40.12 0.55 -9.49
N GLU A 70 40.23 -0.60 -10.13
CA GLU A 70 41.26 -0.91 -11.14
C GLU A 70 40.70 -0.77 -12.56
N GLU A 71 39.56 -0.08 -12.73
CA GLU A 71 38.88 0.15 -14.02
C GLU A 71 38.38 -1.14 -14.71
N ASN A 72 38.31 -2.27 -13.97
CA ASN A 72 37.76 -3.51 -14.53
C ASN A 72 36.23 -3.48 -14.52
N ASP A 73 35.63 -4.03 -15.58
CA ASP A 73 34.19 -4.19 -15.68
C ASP A 73 33.71 -5.26 -14.69
N LYS A 74 32.71 -4.90 -13.90
CA LYS A 74 32.02 -5.74 -12.91
C LYS A 74 30.53 -5.66 -13.09
N THR A 75 29.86 -6.68 -12.60
CA THR A 75 28.40 -6.72 -12.55
C THR A 75 27.92 -7.06 -11.14
N ALA A 76 26.75 -6.56 -10.77
CA ALA A 76 26.07 -6.96 -9.54
C ALA A 76 24.60 -7.26 -9.85
N THR A 77 24.05 -8.22 -9.11
CA THR A 77 22.63 -8.56 -9.19
C THR A 77 21.84 -7.66 -8.24
N VAL A 78 20.72 -7.17 -8.70
CA VAL A 78 19.70 -6.41 -7.95
C VAL A 78 18.36 -7.09 -8.12
N SER A 79 17.37 -6.73 -7.30
CA SER A 79 16.00 -7.22 -7.44
C SER A 79 15.00 -6.10 -7.31
N CYS A 80 13.86 -6.23 -8.01
CA CYS A 80 12.68 -5.40 -7.84
C CYS A 80 11.54 -6.29 -7.35
N GLU A 81 10.91 -5.92 -6.23
CA GLU A 81 9.64 -6.49 -5.78
C GLU A 81 8.53 -5.77 -6.53
N LEU A 82 7.89 -6.47 -7.45
CA LEU A 82 6.79 -5.96 -8.27
C LEU A 82 5.47 -6.54 -7.78
N ASN A 83 4.60 -5.68 -7.25
CA ASN A 83 3.26 -6.04 -6.81
C ASN A 83 2.25 -5.61 -7.87
N VAL A 84 1.61 -6.58 -8.54
CA VAL A 84 0.53 -6.34 -9.51
C VAL A 84 -0.79 -6.70 -8.84
N LEU A 85 -1.62 -5.70 -8.57
CA LEU A 85 -2.89 -5.85 -7.85
C LEU A 85 -4.09 -5.48 -8.72
N PRO A 86 -5.26 -6.08 -8.47
CA PRO A 86 -6.50 -5.60 -9.04
C PRO A 86 -6.72 -4.11 -8.72
N LYS A 87 -7.38 -3.41 -9.64
CA LYS A 87 -7.72 -2.00 -9.41
C LYS A 87 -8.59 -1.86 -8.17
N SER A 88 -8.15 -1.02 -7.24
CA SER A 88 -8.95 -0.67 -6.06
C SER A 88 -10.21 0.09 -6.45
N ILE A 89 -11.32 -0.21 -5.77
CA ILE A 89 -12.60 0.50 -5.92
C ILE A 89 -12.80 1.56 -4.83
N VAL A 90 -11.84 1.74 -3.91
CA VAL A 90 -11.80 2.85 -2.95
C VAL A 90 -11.37 4.11 -3.68
N GLU A 91 -12.10 5.20 -3.49
CA GLU A 91 -11.70 6.52 -3.94
C GLU A 91 -10.62 7.09 -3.00
N ASN A 92 -9.53 7.62 -3.58
CA ASN A 92 -8.46 8.32 -2.85
C ASN A 92 -7.94 7.50 -1.64
N GLY A 93 -7.65 6.21 -1.88
CA GLY A 93 -7.10 5.34 -0.84
C GLY A 93 -5.62 5.60 -0.53
N ASP A 94 -4.94 6.34 -1.42
CA ASP A 94 -3.59 6.86 -1.29
C ASP A 94 -3.51 8.26 -0.66
N PHE A 95 -4.66 8.85 -0.31
CA PHE A 95 -4.81 10.18 0.31
C PHE A 95 -4.14 11.35 -0.43
N GLU A 96 -3.77 11.21 -1.71
CA GLU A 96 -3.16 12.28 -2.52
C GLU A 96 -4.10 13.48 -2.72
N SER A 97 -5.40 13.30 -2.53
CA SER A 97 -6.43 14.34 -2.58
C SER A 97 -7.02 14.68 -1.20
N GLY A 98 -6.21 14.61 -0.15
CA GLY A 98 -6.64 14.89 1.22
C GLY A 98 -7.69 13.89 1.71
N ASN A 99 -8.83 14.38 2.24
CA ASN A 99 -9.91 13.52 2.71
C ASN A 99 -11.02 13.27 1.68
N THR A 100 -10.80 13.58 0.41
CA THR A 100 -11.80 13.35 -0.64
C THR A 100 -12.29 11.91 -0.61
N GLY A 101 -13.61 11.71 -0.62
CA GLY A 101 -14.24 10.39 -0.51
C GLY A 101 -14.35 9.83 0.92
N TRP A 102 -13.62 10.38 1.89
CA TRP A 102 -13.61 9.89 3.27
C TRP A 102 -14.39 10.76 4.24
N LYS A 103 -15.25 10.13 5.04
CA LYS A 103 -15.95 10.76 6.16
C LYS A 103 -15.20 10.45 7.45
N VAL A 104 -14.75 11.50 8.14
CA VAL A 104 -14.11 11.41 9.47
C VAL A 104 -15.15 11.64 10.56
N ALA A 105 -15.10 10.83 11.62
CA ALA A 105 -15.97 10.97 12.78
C ALA A 105 -15.26 10.57 14.08
N GLY A 106 -15.63 11.18 15.22
CA GLY A 106 -15.08 10.85 16.54
C GLY A 106 -13.70 11.43 16.82
N SER A 107 -13.28 12.45 16.11
CA SER A 107 -11.90 12.99 16.17
C SER A 107 -11.77 14.31 16.94
N GLU A 108 -12.62 14.56 17.93
CA GLU A 108 -12.49 15.79 18.74
C GLU A 108 -11.12 15.87 19.42
N GLY A 109 -10.42 17.01 19.21
CA GLY A 109 -9.08 17.24 19.75
C GLY A 109 -7.95 16.46 19.07
N VAL A 110 -8.22 15.73 17.99
CA VAL A 110 -7.20 15.05 17.18
C VAL A 110 -6.76 15.96 16.05
N SER A 111 -5.46 16.16 15.91
CA SER A 111 -4.88 16.81 14.75
C SER A 111 -4.79 15.81 13.60
N ILE A 112 -5.48 16.07 12.50
CA ILE A 112 -5.41 15.24 11.28
C ILE A 112 -4.80 16.06 10.15
N VAL A 113 -3.73 15.53 9.55
CA VAL A 113 -3.01 16.12 8.42
C VAL A 113 -3.01 15.11 7.28
N TRP A 114 -3.20 15.58 6.05
CA TRP A 114 -3.40 14.72 4.87
C TRP A 114 -2.20 14.66 3.92
N ASN A 115 -1.10 15.31 4.26
CA ASN A 115 0.08 15.42 3.41
C ASN A 115 1.39 15.24 4.20
N ASP A 116 1.35 14.37 5.21
CA ASP A 116 2.52 14.09 6.05
C ASP A 116 3.02 12.66 5.84
N THR A 117 4.30 12.51 5.67
CA THR A 117 5.08 11.25 5.72
C THR A 117 4.44 10.06 5.00
N PRO A 118 4.23 10.14 3.67
CA PRO A 118 3.62 9.07 2.92
C PRO A 118 4.53 7.84 2.83
N LEU A 119 3.92 6.66 2.68
CA LEU A 119 4.62 5.46 2.22
C LEU A 119 4.96 5.59 0.74
N ARG A 120 4.01 6.12 -0.04
CA ARG A 120 4.14 6.40 -1.47
C ARG A 120 3.52 7.77 -1.78
N GLY A 121 3.90 8.32 -2.95
CA GLY A 121 3.34 9.59 -3.40
C GLY A 121 3.79 10.80 -2.57
N THR A 122 2.87 11.70 -2.32
CA THR A 122 3.09 12.98 -1.63
C THR A 122 2.20 13.19 -0.40
N GLY A 123 1.18 12.35 -0.22
CA GLY A 123 0.21 12.43 0.86
C GLY A 123 -0.01 11.11 1.58
N ALA A 124 -0.28 11.20 2.87
CA ALA A 124 -0.83 10.15 3.71
C ALA A 124 -1.74 10.79 4.76
N MET A 125 -2.63 10.03 5.34
CA MET A 125 -3.38 10.49 6.49
C MET A 125 -2.55 10.34 7.75
N HIS A 126 -2.20 11.46 8.39
CA HIS A 126 -1.48 11.50 9.66
C HIS A 126 -2.39 11.97 10.80
N TYR A 127 -2.24 11.39 11.97
CA TYR A 127 -2.97 11.76 13.18
C TYR A 127 -2.05 11.92 14.39
N TRP A 128 -2.43 12.84 15.29
CA TRP A 128 -1.78 13.03 16.59
C TRP A 128 -2.73 13.68 17.59
N SER A 129 -2.59 13.34 18.87
CA SER A 129 -3.29 14.02 19.97
C SER A 129 -2.55 13.87 21.29
N GLN A 130 -2.55 14.93 22.10
CA GLN A 130 -2.11 14.87 23.51
C GLN A 130 -3.05 14.03 24.38
N ASN A 131 -4.29 13.79 23.95
CA ASN A 131 -5.28 12.99 24.66
C ASN A 131 -5.50 11.67 23.95
N ALA A 132 -6.02 10.70 24.67
CA ALA A 132 -6.47 9.45 24.06
C ALA A 132 -7.50 9.73 22.96
N MET A 133 -7.39 9.00 21.86
CA MET A 133 -8.21 9.19 20.68
C MET A 133 -8.94 7.91 20.26
N ASN A 134 -10.12 8.12 19.68
CA ASN A 134 -10.90 7.08 19.01
C ASN A 134 -11.69 7.74 17.89
N PHE A 135 -11.26 7.54 16.64
CA PHE A 135 -11.94 8.10 15.49
C PHE A 135 -11.99 7.10 14.33
N THR A 136 -12.85 7.39 13.37
CA THR A 136 -13.05 6.55 12.18
C THR A 136 -12.98 7.36 10.91
N LEU A 137 -12.47 6.70 9.84
CA LEU A 137 -12.65 7.12 8.46
C LEU A 137 -13.56 6.09 7.79
N THR A 138 -14.59 6.55 7.08
CA THR A 138 -15.53 5.65 6.39
C THR A 138 -15.75 6.08 4.95
N GLN A 139 -15.93 5.08 4.08
CA GLN A 139 -16.36 5.28 2.71
C GLN A 139 -17.36 4.19 2.32
N ASN A 140 -18.39 4.55 1.55
CA ASN A 140 -19.34 3.60 0.97
C ASN A 140 -18.98 3.36 -0.48
N VAL A 141 -18.80 2.11 -0.85
CA VAL A 141 -18.40 1.70 -2.20
C VAL A 141 -19.42 0.73 -2.74
N THR A 142 -19.86 0.90 -3.99
CA THR A 142 -20.73 -0.07 -4.68
C THR A 142 -19.86 -1.06 -5.44
N ALA A 143 -20.05 -2.36 -5.18
CA ALA A 143 -19.38 -3.41 -5.93
C ALA A 143 -20.05 -3.57 -7.31
N GLU A 144 -19.29 -3.38 -8.37
CA GLU A 144 -19.79 -3.58 -9.75
C GLU A 144 -19.89 -5.07 -10.11
N GLU A 145 -19.07 -5.90 -9.50
CA GLU A 145 -18.99 -7.34 -9.75
C GLU A 145 -19.29 -8.16 -8.48
N ALA A 146 -19.92 -9.32 -8.67
CA ALA A 146 -20.00 -10.32 -7.63
C ALA A 146 -18.62 -10.97 -7.38
N GLY A 147 -18.31 -11.32 -6.14
CA GLY A 147 -17.05 -11.97 -5.82
C GLY A 147 -16.70 -11.93 -4.34
N ILE A 148 -15.49 -12.37 -4.05
CA ILE A 148 -14.87 -12.29 -2.73
C ILE A 148 -13.97 -11.06 -2.70
N TYR A 149 -14.18 -10.17 -1.72
CA TYR A 149 -13.46 -8.91 -1.60
C TYR A 149 -12.50 -8.90 -0.43
N ARG A 150 -11.44 -8.12 -0.61
CA ARG A 150 -10.38 -7.87 0.36
C ARG A 150 -10.14 -6.38 0.46
N ALA A 151 -9.96 -5.87 1.70
CA ALA A 151 -9.37 -4.58 1.95
C ALA A 151 -8.00 -4.73 2.61
N SER A 152 -7.12 -3.78 2.34
CA SER A 152 -5.84 -3.67 3.05
C SER A 152 -5.49 -2.21 3.26
N LEU A 153 -4.65 -1.93 4.26
CA LEU A 153 -4.01 -0.64 4.46
C LEU A 153 -2.58 -0.84 4.94
N GLN A 154 -1.77 0.20 4.81
CA GLN A 154 -0.47 0.32 5.46
C GLN A 154 -0.56 1.38 6.56
N ALA A 155 0.08 1.12 7.69
CA ALA A 155 0.11 2.06 8.80
C ALA A 155 1.46 2.04 9.52
N GLN A 156 1.90 3.21 9.98
CA GLN A 156 3.03 3.39 10.89
C GLN A 156 2.63 4.30 12.05
N GLY A 157 3.40 4.33 13.10
CA GLY A 157 3.15 5.21 14.23
C GLY A 157 3.83 4.72 15.49
N ALA A 158 3.72 5.50 16.56
CA ALA A 158 4.24 5.13 17.88
C ALA A 158 3.46 5.84 18.99
N ASP A 159 3.90 5.58 20.23
CA ASP A 159 3.37 6.16 21.45
C ASP A 159 1.85 5.91 21.63
N GLY A 160 1.28 6.41 22.72
CA GLY A 160 -0.14 6.29 22.98
C GLY A 160 -0.63 4.85 23.09
N GLU A 161 0.06 4.03 23.85
CA GLU A 161 -0.31 2.62 24.04
C GLU A 161 -1.73 2.45 24.64
N PRO A 162 -2.58 1.60 24.10
CA PRO A 162 -2.40 0.92 22.81
C PRO A 162 -2.58 1.89 21.64
N ASN A 163 -1.77 1.74 20.54
CA ASN A 163 -1.96 2.47 19.30
C ASN A 163 -2.28 1.48 18.18
N THR A 164 -3.57 1.37 17.86
CA THR A 164 -4.11 0.35 16.96
C THR A 164 -4.91 0.95 15.82
N ILE A 165 -4.74 0.37 14.65
CA ILE A 165 -5.50 0.71 13.45
C ILE A 165 -6.23 -0.55 12.97
N ASP A 166 -7.56 -0.49 12.89
CA ASP A 166 -8.43 -1.54 12.37
C ASP A 166 -8.94 -1.14 11.00
N VAL A 167 -8.90 -2.05 10.03
CA VAL A 167 -9.62 -1.93 8.76
C VAL A 167 -10.75 -2.95 8.74
N ALA A 168 -11.96 -2.49 8.51
CA ALA A 168 -13.16 -3.33 8.40
C ALA A 168 -13.87 -3.09 7.09
N ILE A 169 -14.37 -4.16 6.48
CA ILE A 169 -15.27 -4.12 5.32
C ILE A 169 -16.58 -4.83 5.67
N LYS A 170 -17.69 -4.14 5.43
CA LYS A 170 -19.03 -4.64 5.75
C LYS A 170 -19.92 -4.60 4.52
N ASN A 171 -20.52 -5.73 4.18
CA ASN A 171 -21.59 -5.80 3.19
C ASN A 171 -22.91 -5.36 3.86
N THR A 172 -23.52 -4.27 3.36
CA THR A 172 -24.72 -3.71 3.98
C THR A 172 -25.96 -4.58 3.78
N ARG A 173 -26.01 -5.41 2.73
CA ARG A 173 -27.12 -6.34 2.49
C ARG A 173 -27.08 -7.53 3.44
N THR A 174 -25.94 -8.19 3.58
CA THR A 174 -25.79 -9.40 4.42
C THR A 174 -25.46 -9.11 5.86
N GLN A 175 -25.06 -7.88 6.19
CA GLN A 175 -24.55 -7.44 7.50
C GLN A 175 -23.26 -8.14 7.94
N ILE A 176 -22.63 -8.94 7.07
CA ILE A 176 -21.36 -9.61 7.35
C ILE A 176 -20.23 -8.58 7.32
N THR A 177 -19.34 -8.68 8.31
CA THR A 177 -18.15 -7.84 8.43
C THR A 177 -16.91 -8.72 8.47
N LYS A 178 -15.85 -8.28 7.79
CA LYS A 178 -14.48 -8.80 7.91
C LYS A 178 -13.58 -7.65 8.35
N ASN A 179 -12.64 -7.93 9.24
CA ASN A 179 -11.72 -6.90 9.73
C ASN A 179 -10.33 -7.48 10.04
N ALA A 180 -9.37 -6.58 10.14
CA ALA A 180 -8.03 -6.86 10.63
C ALA A 180 -7.47 -5.64 11.34
N THR A 181 -6.71 -5.87 12.39
CA THR A 181 -6.11 -4.82 13.23
C THR A 181 -4.59 -4.95 13.22
N VAL A 182 -3.89 -3.82 13.16
CA VAL A 182 -2.45 -3.74 13.43
C VAL A 182 -2.19 -2.84 14.62
N THR A 183 -1.11 -3.14 15.34
CA THR A 183 -0.52 -2.25 16.34
C THR A 183 0.73 -1.64 15.74
N VAL A 184 0.83 -0.32 15.75
CA VAL A 184 2.00 0.41 15.25
C VAL A 184 3.01 0.62 16.39
N ASP A 185 4.32 0.59 16.05
CA ASP A 185 5.40 0.54 17.04
C ASP A 185 6.69 1.23 16.58
N GLY A 186 6.61 2.19 15.66
CA GLY A 186 7.79 2.96 15.26
C GLY A 186 7.61 3.76 13.97
N TRP A 187 8.48 4.76 13.84
CA TRP A 187 8.67 5.56 12.64
C TRP A 187 9.26 4.73 11.50
N ALA A 188 8.74 4.91 10.28
CA ALA A 188 9.12 4.17 9.08
C ALA A 188 8.95 2.63 9.20
N ASN A 189 8.30 2.15 10.26
CA ASN A 189 7.97 0.75 10.46
C ASN A 189 6.53 0.48 10.01
N TRP A 190 6.32 0.49 8.69
CA TRP A 190 5.00 0.28 8.10
C TRP A 190 4.51 -1.15 8.31
N LYS A 191 3.31 -1.26 8.85
CA LYS A 191 2.59 -2.51 9.11
C LYS A 191 1.39 -2.60 8.18
N LYS A 192 1.08 -3.81 7.73
CA LYS A 192 -0.05 -4.08 6.85
C LYS A 192 -1.20 -4.75 7.60
N ALA A 193 -2.42 -4.20 7.51
CA ALA A 193 -3.65 -4.88 7.90
C ALA A 193 -4.37 -5.38 6.66
N ILE A 194 -4.95 -6.60 6.72
CA ILE A 194 -5.66 -7.23 5.61
C ILE A 194 -6.97 -7.84 6.12
N ALA A 195 -8.11 -7.25 5.77
CA ALA A 195 -9.44 -7.78 5.97
C ALA A 195 -9.90 -8.49 4.70
N GLU A 196 -10.17 -9.80 4.75
CA GLU A 196 -10.44 -10.59 3.56
C GLU A 196 -11.60 -11.58 3.71
N GLY A 197 -12.08 -12.08 2.56
CA GLY A 197 -13.12 -13.11 2.54
C GLY A 197 -14.53 -12.54 2.69
N LEU A 198 -14.78 -11.28 2.29
CA LEU A 198 -16.13 -10.72 2.25
C LEU A 198 -16.82 -11.11 0.95
N GLU A 199 -17.89 -11.90 1.05
CA GLU A 199 -18.75 -12.26 -0.07
C GLU A 199 -19.68 -11.11 -0.44
N VAL A 200 -19.71 -10.76 -1.73
CA VAL A 200 -20.43 -9.58 -2.25
C VAL A 200 -21.11 -9.94 -3.57
N GLN A 201 -22.35 -9.51 -3.77
CA GLN A 201 -23.03 -9.56 -5.07
C GLN A 201 -22.87 -8.23 -5.81
N ALA A 202 -22.99 -8.26 -7.14
CA ALA A 202 -23.00 -7.03 -7.93
C ALA A 202 -24.15 -6.12 -7.46
N GLY A 203 -23.85 -4.84 -7.28
CA GLY A 203 -24.77 -3.84 -6.73
C GLY A 203 -24.80 -3.74 -5.20
N ASP A 204 -24.16 -4.66 -4.46
CA ASP A 204 -24.05 -4.53 -3.01
C ASP A 204 -23.20 -3.30 -2.63
N THR A 205 -23.58 -2.66 -1.52
CA THR A 205 -22.74 -1.62 -0.91
C THR A 205 -21.81 -2.22 0.12
N ILE A 206 -20.52 -1.97 -0.04
CA ILE A 206 -19.47 -2.26 0.94
C ILE A 206 -19.18 -0.97 1.71
N VAL A 207 -19.28 -1.00 3.03
CA VAL A 207 -18.77 0.08 3.89
C VAL A 207 -17.38 -0.32 4.31
N ILE A 208 -16.36 0.45 3.87
CA ILE A 208 -15.01 0.35 4.41
C ILE A 208 -14.88 1.34 5.57
N THR A 209 -14.37 0.86 6.70
CA THR A 209 -14.17 1.65 7.91
C THR A 209 -12.74 1.43 8.41
N ILE A 210 -12.03 2.52 8.63
CA ILE A 210 -10.74 2.50 9.33
C ILE A 210 -11.00 3.09 10.71
N THR A 211 -10.66 2.37 11.78
CA THR A 211 -10.79 2.83 13.16
C THR A 211 -9.41 2.98 13.78
N VAL A 212 -9.11 4.18 14.26
CA VAL A 212 -7.88 4.47 15.00
C VAL A 212 -8.22 4.58 16.48
N LYS A 213 -7.49 3.85 17.32
CA LYS A 213 -7.54 3.93 18.78
C LYS A 213 -6.14 4.05 19.32
N ALA A 214 -5.84 5.15 19.98
CA ALA A 214 -4.55 5.37 20.63
C ALA A 214 -4.74 6.07 21.98
N GLY A 215 -3.81 5.81 22.90
CA GLY A 215 -3.69 6.55 24.14
C GLY A 215 -3.14 7.96 23.93
N ALA A 216 -2.89 8.67 25.03
CA ALA A 216 -2.32 10.02 24.99
C ALA A 216 -0.95 10.03 24.28
N ASP A 217 -0.67 11.13 23.58
CA ASP A 217 0.54 11.37 22.77
C ASP A 217 0.73 10.39 21.60
N GLY A 218 -0.26 9.53 21.33
CA GLY A 218 -0.24 8.63 20.18
C GLY A 218 -0.24 9.38 18.86
N TRP A 219 0.53 8.87 17.90
CA TRP A 219 0.60 9.38 16.54
C TRP A 219 0.71 8.24 15.53
N GLY A 220 0.34 8.52 14.29
CA GLY A 220 0.53 7.57 13.21
C GLY A 220 0.15 8.13 11.86
N SER A 221 0.51 7.37 10.83
CA SER A 221 0.14 7.65 9.43
C SER A 221 -0.47 6.41 8.82
N ILE A 222 -1.45 6.60 7.94
CA ILE A 222 -2.14 5.56 7.17
C ILE A 222 -2.02 5.90 5.69
N ASP A 223 -1.72 4.88 4.87
CA ASP A 223 -1.55 5.01 3.44
C ASP A 223 -1.94 3.72 2.72
N ASP A 224 -2.00 3.73 1.39
CA ASP A 224 -2.24 2.55 0.55
C ASP A 224 -3.48 1.76 0.97
N VAL A 225 -4.63 2.44 1.11
CA VAL A 225 -5.91 1.78 1.41
C VAL A 225 -6.50 1.23 0.13
N PHE A 226 -6.61 -0.08 0.02
CA PHE A 226 -7.15 -0.78 -1.15
C PHE A 226 -8.39 -1.59 -0.78
N LEU A 227 -9.33 -1.66 -1.70
CA LEU A 227 -10.48 -2.58 -1.68
C LEU A 227 -10.67 -3.14 -3.09
N TYR A 228 -10.57 -4.45 -3.25
CA TYR A 228 -10.67 -5.10 -4.55
C TYR A 228 -11.19 -6.53 -4.46
N LYS A 229 -11.68 -7.04 -5.59
CA LYS A 229 -12.10 -8.43 -5.75
C LYS A 229 -10.87 -9.35 -5.81
N THR A 230 -10.88 -10.46 -5.09
CA THR A 230 -9.80 -11.46 -5.05
C THR A 230 -10.21 -12.84 -5.56
N GLY A 231 -11.49 -13.07 -5.79
CA GLY A 231 -12.00 -14.36 -6.25
C GLY A 231 -13.46 -14.30 -6.66
N GLU A 232 -13.92 -15.39 -7.27
CA GLU A 232 -15.31 -15.52 -7.68
C GLU A 232 -16.22 -15.81 -6.48
N TYR A 233 -17.46 -15.40 -6.59
CA TYR A 233 -18.53 -15.74 -5.65
C TYR A 233 -19.04 -17.15 -5.99
N ASN A 234 -18.96 -18.09 -5.04
CA ASN A 234 -19.44 -19.47 -5.21
C ASN A 234 -20.93 -19.61 -4.88
#